data_d12403f7940e920c4bdea2706f99846c
#
_entry.id   d12403f7940e920c4bdea2706f99846c
#
_cell.length_a   1.000
_cell.length_b   1.000
_cell.length_c   1.000
_cell.angle_alpha   90.00
_cell.angle_beta   90.00
_cell.angle_gamma   90.00
#
_symmetry.space_group_name_H-M   'P 1'
#
loop_
_entity.id
_entity.type
_entity.pdbx_description
1 polymer ?
#
loop_
_entity_poly.entity_id
_entity_poly.type
_entity_poly.pdbx_seq_one_letter_code
_entity_poly.pdbx_strand_id
1 'polypeptide(L)'
;MALNKERKTGIIGTYRTHDTDTGSPEVQVAILSDRINYLTEHFKVHAKDHHSRRGLLKLVGQRRRLLDYLKSKDTERYAELIRRLGIRK
;
A
#
# COMPACT_ATOMS: atom_id res chain seq x y z
N MET A 1 9.50 8.72 7.49
CA MET A 1 8.90 7.51 6.94
C MET A 1 8.06 7.68 5.72
N ALA A 2 8.06 8.80 5.15
CA ALA A 2 7.42 9.00 3.86
C ALA A 2 8.28 8.38 2.76
N LEU A 3 7.64 7.97 1.68
CA LEU A 3 8.35 7.56 0.48
C LEU A 3 9.09 8.76 -0.08
N ASN A 4 10.25 8.55 -0.67
CA ASN A 4 10.88 9.63 -1.40
C ASN A 4 10.09 9.89 -2.69
N LYS A 5 10.30 11.06 -3.28
CA LYS A 5 9.50 11.51 -4.43
C LYS A 5 9.65 10.57 -5.63
N GLU A 6 10.84 10.11 -5.91
CA GLU A 6 11.10 9.24 -7.05
C GLU A 6 10.39 7.89 -6.90
N ARG A 7 10.47 7.31 -5.72
CA ARG A 7 9.84 6.03 -5.44
C ARG A 7 8.32 6.12 -5.53
N LYS A 8 7.73 7.18 -4.97
CA LYS A 8 6.29 7.39 -5.04
C LYS A 8 5.82 7.55 -6.48
N THR A 9 6.54 8.32 -7.28
CA THR A 9 6.22 8.51 -8.69
C THR A 9 6.29 7.19 -9.45
N GLY A 10 7.30 6.36 -9.17
CA GLY A 10 7.43 5.06 -9.79
C GLY A 10 6.25 4.14 -9.46
N ILE A 11 5.82 4.12 -8.20
CA ILE A 11 4.66 3.31 -7.78
C ILE A 11 3.40 3.79 -8.50
N ILE A 12 3.17 5.08 -8.54
CA ILE A 12 2.00 5.66 -9.22
C ILE A 12 2.01 5.27 -10.70
N GLY A 13 3.15 5.39 -11.37
CA GLY A 13 3.26 5.03 -12.77
C GLY A 13 3.00 3.56 -13.04
N THR A 14 3.44 2.68 -12.14
CA THR A 14 3.28 1.24 -12.28
C THR A 14 1.82 0.78 -12.12
N TYR A 15 1.08 1.40 -11.21
CA TYR A 15 -0.26 0.92 -10.83
C TYR A 15 -1.40 1.80 -11.35
N ARG A 16 -1.10 2.83 -12.08
CA ARG A 16 -2.11 3.73 -12.64
C ARG A 16 -2.98 2.98 -13.67
N THR A 17 -4.28 3.23 -13.65
CA THR A 17 -5.20 2.61 -14.60
C THR A 17 -5.38 3.43 -15.86
N HIS A 18 -5.02 4.71 -15.84
CA HIS A 18 -4.95 5.57 -16.99
C HIS A 18 -3.98 6.73 -16.70
N ASP A 19 -3.63 7.51 -17.72
CA ASP A 19 -2.53 8.47 -17.66
C ASP A 19 -2.67 9.53 -16.56
N THR A 20 -3.89 9.90 -16.20
CA THR A 20 -4.13 10.92 -15.18
C THR A 20 -4.47 10.33 -13.82
N ASP A 21 -4.44 8.99 -13.69
CA ASP A 21 -4.84 8.32 -12.47
C ASP A 21 -3.72 8.32 -11.44
N THR A 22 -3.85 9.16 -10.41
CA THR A 22 -2.92 9.18 -9.30
C THR A 22 -3.58 8.81 -7.98
N GLY A 23 -4.91 8.60 -7.97
CA GLY A 23 -5.67 8.36 -6.77
C GLY A 23 -6.52 7.09 -6.78
N SER A 24 -6.31 6.19 -7.74
CA SER A 24 -7.07 4.96 -7.77
C SER A 24 -6.80 4.09 -6.54
N PRO A 25 -7.73 3.19 -6.17
CA PRO A 25 -7.48 2.26 -5.06
C PRO A 25 -6.20 1.45 -5.26
N GLU A 26 -5.90 1.03 -6.48
CA GLU A 26 -4.69 0.27 -6.77
C GLU A 26 -3.42 1.07 -6.43
N VAL A 27 -3.37 2.33 -6.84
CA VAL A 27 -2.22 3.20 -6.54
C VAL A 27 -2.08 3.40 -5.05
N GLN A 28 -3.20 3.69 -4.36
CA GLN A 28 -3.18 3.91 -2.92
C GLN A 28 -2.72 2.68 -2.16
N VAL A 29 -3.20 1.49 -2.55
CA VAL A 29 -2.78 0.23 -1.92
C VAL A 29 -1.29 -0.02 -2.15
N ALA A 30 -0.79 0.27 -3.35
CA ALA A 30 0.63 0.07 -3.65
C ALA A 30 1.51 0.97 -2.79
N ILE A 31 1.13 2.24 -2.62
CA ILE A 31 1.86 3.18 -1.76
C ILE A 31 1.82 2.72 -0.31
N LEU A 32 0.64 2.33 0.19
CA LEU A 32 0.50 1.84 1.56
C LEU A 32 1.32 0.58 1.78
N SER A 33 1.33 -0.33 0.82
CA SER A 33 2.11 -1.56 0.93
C SER A 33 3.60 -1.28 1.02
N ASP A 34 4.09 -0.31 0.27
CA ASP A 34 5.50 0.06 0.35
C ASP A 34 5.85 0.66 1.72
N ARG A 35 4.98 1.51 2.25
CA ARG A 35 5.18 2.07 3.59
C ARG A 35 5.14 0.99 4.66
N ILE A 36 4.21 0.03 4.54
CA ILE A 36 4.10 -1.08 5.48
C ILE A 36 5.38 -1.91 5.46
N ASN A 37 5.91 -2.20 4.29
CA ASN A 37 7.15 -2.95 4.15
C ASN A 37 8.32 -2.18 4.77
N TYR A 38 8.39 -0.88 4.56
CA TYR A 38 9.42 -0.05 5.16
C TYR A 38 9.37 -0.12 6.69
N LEU A 39 8.17 0.02 7.27
CA LEU A 39 8.02 -0.04 8.73
C LEU A 39 8.30 -1.42 9.28
N THR A 40 7.92 -2.47 8.55
CA THR A 40 8.22 -3.83 8.96
C THR A 40 9.73 -4.05 9.08
N GLU A 41 10.50 -3.55 8.10
CA GLU A 41 11.96 -3.61 8.17
C GLU A 41 12.51 -2.76 9.33
N HIS A 42 11.90 -1.58 9.54
CA HIS A 42 12.29 -0.70 10.65
C HIS A 42 12.20 -1.43 11.99
N PHE A 43 11.15 -2.22 12.22
CA PHE A 43 10.96 -2.94 13.48
C PHE A 43 11.95 -4.07 13.72
N LYS A 44 12.65 -4.52 12.71
CA LYS A 44 13.71 -5.50 12.90
C LYS A 44 14.88 -4.91 13.70
N VAL A 45 15.04 -3.59 13.61
CA VAL A 45 16.11 -2.86 14.30
C VAL A 45 15.57 -2.09 15.49
N HIS A 46 14.36 -1.54 15.40
CA HIS A 46 13.76 -0.67 16.41
C HIS A 46 12.48 -1.26 16.97
N ALA A 47 12.56 -2.44 17.57
CA ALA A 47 11.39 -3.20 18.02
C ALA A 47 10.57 -2.47 19.09
N LYS A 48 11.16 -1.50 19.80
CA LYS A 48 10.47 -0.77 20.87
C LYS A 48 9.91 0.58 20.44
N ASP A 49 9.89 0.86 19.14
CA ASP A 49 9.36 2.12 18.62
C ASP A 49 7.82 2.03 18.56
N HIS A 50 7.18 2.45 19.65
CA HIS A 50 5.73 2.34 19.77
C HIS A 50 4.97 3.29 18.86
N HIS A 51 5.53 4.45 18.54
CA HIS A 51 4.90 5.39 17.60
C HIS A 51 4.83 4.81 16.20
N SER A 52 5.92 4.25 15.72
CA SER A 52 5.94 3.63 14.40
C SER A 52 5.05 2.40 14.34
N ARG A 53 4.96 1.65 15.44
CA ARG A 53 4.06 0.49 15.51
C ARG A 53 2.60 0.90 15.37
N ARG A 54 2.20 1.98 16.05
CA ARG A 54 0.86 2.51 15.95
C ARG A 54 0.58 3.00 14.52
N GLY A 55 1.55 3.68 13.90
CA GLY A 55 1.46 4.11 12.51
C GLY A 55 1.30 2.92 11.55
N LEU A 56 2.05 1.85 11.78
CA LEU A 56 1.94 0.63 10.97
C LEU A 56 0.52 0.05 11.05
N LEU A 57 -0.05 -0.04 12.24
CA LEU A 57 -1.40 -0.56 12.40
C LEU A 57 -2.43 0.27 11.64
N LYS A 58 -2.28 1.60 11.65
CA LYS A 58 -3.15 2.49 10.88
C LYS A 58 -3.04 2.22 9.37
N LEU A 59 -1.81 2.06 8.87
CA LEU A 59 -1.59 1.80 7.46
C LEU A 59 -2.16 0.46 7.03
N VAL A 60 -2.00 -0.56 7.85
CA VAL A 60 -2.58 -1.89 7.58
C VAL A 60 -4.10 -1.80 7.53
N GLY A 61 -4.72 -1.06 8.46
CA GLY A 61 -6.15 -0.86 8.46
C GLY A 61 -6.65 -0.11 7.23
N GLN A 62 -5.94 0.93 6.81
CA GLN A 62 -6.28 1.68 5.61
C GLN A 62 -6.17 0.80 4.36
N ARG A 63 -5.10 0.03 4.25
CA ARG A 63 -4.92 -0.89 3.11
C ARG A 63 -6.06 -1.90 3.05
N ARG A 64 -6.44 -2.48 4.17
CA ARG A 64 -7.53 -3.44 4.22
C ARG A 64 -8.85 -2.84 3.75
N ARG A 65 -9.16 -1.62 4.19
CA ARG A 65 -10.39 -0.94 3.76
C ARG A 65 -10.40 -0.68 2.25
N LEU A 66 -9.27 -0.26 1.69
CA LEU A 66 -9.17 -0.03 0.25
C LEU A 66 -9.30 -1.33 -0.54
N LEU A 67 -8.70 -2.41 -0.05
CA LEU A 67 -8.81 -3.73 -0.68
C LEU A 67 -10.24 -4.25 -0.62
N ASP A 68 -10.90 -4.09 0.51
CA ASP A 68 -12.30 -4.51 0.64
C ASP A 68 -13.21 -3.71 -0.29
N TYR A 69 -12.98 -2.41 -0.40
CA TYR A 69 -13.70 -1.56 -1.33
C TYR A 69 -13.51 -2.04 -2.77
N LEU A 70 -12.26 -2.25 -3.17
CA LEU A 70 -11.94 -2.69 -4.52
C LEU A 70 -12.57 -4.05 -4.83
N LYS A 71 -12.51 -4.96 -3.87
CA LYS A 71 -13.11 -6.29 -4.03
C LYS A 71 -14.62 -6.20 -4.28
N SER A 72 -15.29 -5.27 -3.60
CA SER A 72 -16.73 -5.10 -3.77
C SER A 72 -17.08 -4.43 -5.10
N LYS A 73 -16.18 -3.64 -5.67
CA LYS A 73 -16.43 -2.91 -6.91
C LYS A 73 -15.99 -3.66 -8.15
N ASP A 74 -14.86 -4.35 -8.08
CA ASP A 74 -14.29 -5.06 -9.23
C ASP A 74 -13.39 -6.17 -8.73
N THR A 75 -13.93 -7.37 -8.68
CA THR A 75 -13.23 -8.55 -8.17
C THR A 75 -12.00 -8.89 -9.00
N GLU A 76 -12.04 -8.67 -10.29
CA GLU A 76 -10.90 -8.98 -11.17
C GLU A 76 -9.73 -8.02 -10.89
N ARG A 77 -10.02 -6.74 -10.73
CA ARG A 77 -8.98 -5.76 -10.37
C ARG A 77 -8.39 -6.09 -9.02
N TYR A 78 -9.23 -6.48 -8.06
CA TYR A 78 -8.77 -6.87 -6.74
C TYR A 78 -7.82 -8.08 -6.82
N ALA A 79 -8.21 -9.12 -7.54
CA ALA A 79 -7.40 -10.32 -7.68
C ALA A 79 -6.06 -10.02 -8.37
N GLU A 80 -6.08 -9.21 -9.41
CA GLU A 80 -4.86 -8.83 -10.12
C GLU A 80 -3.93 -8.03 -9.21
N LEU A 81 -4.46 -7.11 -8.41
CA LEU A 81 -3.66 -6.30 -7.50
C LEU A 81 -3.00 -7.16 -6.42
N ILE A 82 -3.77 -8.07 -5.82
CA ILE A 82 -3.24 -9.00 -4.81
C ILE A 82 -2.10 -9.81 -5.40
N ARG A 83 -2.27 -10.31 -6.61
CA ARG A 83 -1.26 -11.10 -7.29
C ARG A 83 0.01 -10.29 -7.55
N ARG A 84 -0.15 -9.05 -8.03
CA ARG A 84 1.00 -8.18 -8.35
C ARG A 84 1.78 -7.78 -7.12
N LEU A 85 1.09 -7.54 -6.00
CA LEU A 85 1.73 -7.13 -4.76
C LEU A 85 2.22 -8.30 -3.92
N GLY A 86 1.77 -9.51 -4.22
CA GLY A 86 2.14 -10.68 -3.45
C GLY A 86 1.62 -10.66 -2.02
N ILE A 87 0.49 -9.99 -1.79
CA ILE A 87 -0.07 -9.86 -0.45
C ILE A 87 -1.25 -10.82 -0.28
N ARG A 88 -1.49 -11.18 0.97
CA ARG A 88 -2.70 -11.90 1.35
C ARG A 88 -3.72 -10.91 1.85
N LYS A 89 -4.93 -11.15 1.47
CA LYS A 89 -6.00 -10.36 1.96
C LYS A 89 -6.22 -10.56 3.45
#